data_b9a1b804656e7d25ce8b0485669f0e37
#
_entry.id   b9a1b804656e7d25ce8b0485669f0e37
#
_cell.length_a   1.000
_cell.length_b   1.000
_cell.length_c   1.000
_cell.angle_alpha   90.00
_cell.angle_beta   90.00
_cell.angle_gamma   90.00
#
_symmetry.space_group_name_H-M   'P 1'
#
loop_
_entity.id
_entity.type
_entity.pdbx_description
1 polymer ?
#
loop_
_entity_poly.entity_id
_entity_poly.type
_entity_poly.pdbx_seq_one_letter_code
_entity_poly.pdbx_strand_id
1 'polypeptide(L)'
;MKSKRTAMLTGCAIGAGLMLGSFLLIPPVASATQEACSAGKLQGRYVFTGQGINLHYGAFDFDGAGGFSGKQTSLRNKITMQREALSGTYTLDADCTGTMTLEGQLGGTAHWDVFVTSDGKKGRMIRTDAGTRGVRTFEQ
;
A
#
# COMPACT_ATOMS: atom_id res chain seq x y z
N MET A 1 -61.74 -4.11 -40.58
CA MET A 1 -61.70 -5.46 -41.17
C MET A 1 -60.92 -6.35 -40.20
N LYS A 2 -61.65 -7.06 -39.39
CA LYS A 2 -61.93 -8.50 -39.24
C LYS A 2 -60.76 -9.39 -39.69
N SER A 3 -60.08 -10.09 -38.76
CA SER A 3 -60.00 -11.55 -38.80
C SER A 3 -59.58 -12.11 -37.47
N LYS A 4 -60.51 -12.89 -36.89
CA LYS A 4 -60.34 -13.85 -35.78
C LYS A 4 -59.79 -15.16 -36.35
N ARG A 5 -58.99 -15.91 -35.62
CA ARG A 5 -58.91 -17.41 -35.61
C ARG A 5 -58.22 -17.76 -34.28
N THR A 6 -58.90 -18.20 -33.28
CA THR A 6 -59.47 -19.46 -32.86
C THR A 6 -58.50 -20.63 -32.76
N ALA A 7 -58.18 -20.96 -31.56
CA ALA A 7 -58.01 -22.21 -30.81
C ALA A 7 -57.38 -23.47 -31.49
N MET A 8 -56.49 -24.12 -30.76
CA MET A 8 -56.69 -25.55 -30.42
C MET A 8 -55.84 -25.94 -29.22
N LEU A 9 -56.55 -26.45 -28.22
CA LEU A 9 -56.01 -27.22 -27.08
C LEU A 9 -55.53 -28.58 -27.60
N THR A 10 -54.40 -29.06 -27.09
CA THR A 10 -54.18 -30.49 -26.92
C THR A 10 -53.25 -30.68 -25.75
N GLY A 11 -53.77 -31.25 -24.66
CA GLY A 11 -53.05 -31.65 -23.49
C GLY A 11 -52.34 -32.99 -23.72
N CYS A 12 -51.26 -33.23 -22.97
CA CYS A 12 -50.87 -34.56 -22.50
C CYS A 12 -49.89 -34.46 -21.36
N ALA A 13 -50.29 -34.88 -20.20
CA ALA A 13 -49.76 -35.92 -19.32
C ALA A 13 -48.39 -35.70 -18.68
N ILE A 14 -48.45 -35.39 -17.39
CA ILE A 14 -47.93 -36.12 -16.21
C ILE A 14 -46.53 -36.73 -16.41
N GLY A 15 -45.54 -36.08 -15.77
CA GLY A 15 -44.25 -36.63 -15.40
C GLY A 15 -43.81 -36.01 -14.09
N ALA A 16 -44.19 -36.59 -12.98
CA ALA A 16 -43.69 -36.23 -11.65
C ALA A 16 -42.26 -36.77 -11.52
N GLY A 17 -41.28 -35.95 -11.86
CA GLY A 17 -39.88 -36.21 -11.54
C GLY A 17 -39.50 -35.39 -10.33
N LEU A 18 -39.44 -35.99 -9.15
CA LEU A 18 -38.78 -35.40 -7.96
C LEU A 18 -37.28 -35.34 -8.23
N MET A 19 -36.83 -34.24 -8.76
CA MET A 19 -35.41 -33.88 -8.75
C MET A 19 -35.11 -33.27 -7.37
N LEU A 20 -34.58 -34.10 -6.45
CA LEU A 20 -33.91 -33.66 -5.23
C LEU A 20 -32.66 -32.88 -5.68
N GLY A 21 -32.81 -31.60 -5.97
CA GLY A 21 -31.72 -30.70 -6.16
C GLY A 21 -30.98 -30.50 -4.85
N SER A 22 -29.84 -31.17 -4.69
CA SER A 22 -28.89 -30.85 -3.62
C SER A 22 -28.39 -29.44 -3.87
N PHE A 23 -28.98 -28.45 -3.23
CA PHE A 23 -28.44 -27.11 -3.13
C PHE A 23 -27.16 -27.22 -2.28
N LEU A 24 -26.03 -27.30 -2.96
CA LEU A 24 -24.72 -27.03 -2.36
C LEU A 24 -24.74 -25.57 -1.88
N LEU A 25 -24.98 -25.37 -0.58
CA LEU A 25 -24.78 -24.12 0.10
C LEU A 25 -23.25 -23.82 0.00
N ILE A 26 -22.84 -23.08 -1.04
CA ILE A 26 -21.51 -22.50 -1.10
C ILE A 26 -21.48 -21.42 -0.01
N PRO A 27 -20.67 -21.58 1.06
CA PRO A 27 -20.56 -20.54 2.05
C PRO A 27 -20.07 -19.25 1.38
N PRO A 28 -20.61 -18.07 1.75
CA PRO A 28 -20.08 -16.82 1.23
C PRO A 28 -18.61 -16.74 1.59
N VAL A 29 -17.76 -16.60 0.58
CA VAL A 29 -16.33 -16.29 0.79
C VAL A 29 -16.31 -14.92 1.46
N ALA A 30 -16.02 -14.89 2.75
CA ALA A 30 -15.79 -13.64 3.46
C ALA A 30 -14.61 -12.95 2.79
N SER A 31 -14.88 -11.93 1.97
CA SER A 31 -13.86 -11.03 1.51
C SER A 31 -13.22 -10.40 2.73
N ALA A 32 -11.98 -10.76 3.04
CA ALA A 32 -11.22 -10.07 4.06
C ALA A 32 -11.16 -8.60 3.66
N THR A 33 -11.89 -7.76 4.35
CA THR A 33 -11.80 -6.30 4.18
C THR A 33 -10.39 -5.93 4.58
N GLN A 34 -9.58 -5.56 3.58
CA GLN A 34 -8.23 -5.06 3.83
C GLN A 34 -8.37 -3.78 4.66
N GLU A 35 -7.79 -3.78 5.85
CA GLU A 35 -7.83 -2.63 6.72
C GLU A 35 -7.13 -1.44 6.04
N ALA A 36 -7.81 -0.30 5.96
CA ALA A 36 -7.29 0.91 5.36
C ALA A 36 -6.01 1.37 6.09
N CYS A 37 -5.05 1.87 5.32
CA CYS A 37 -3.84 2.44 5.89
C CYS A 37 -4.10 3.78 6.59
N SER A 38 -3.23 4.09 7.53
CA SER A 38 -3.15 5.36 8.24
C SER A 38 -1.74 5.53 8.78
N ALA A 39 -1.39 6.70 9.29
CA ALA A 39 -0.09 6.95 9.90
C ALA A 39 0.30 5.89 10.94
N GLY A 40 -0.67 5.36 11.69
CA GLY A 40 -0.46 4.32 12.70
C GLY A 40 0.07 2.98 12.17
N LYS A 41 0.04 2.74 10.84
CA LYS A 41 0.65 1.55 10.24
C LYS A 41 2.18 1.57 10.29
N LEU A 42 2.78 2.76 10.34
CA LEU A 42 4.22 2.92 10.49
C LEU A 42 4.54 3.27 11.94
N GLN A 43 4.94 2.26 12.72
CA GLN A 43 5.31 2.42 14.12
C GLN A 43 6.53 1.58 14.47
N GLY A 44 7.49 2.17 15.19
CA GLY A 44 8.71 1.50 15.63
C GLY A 44 9.84 1.62 14.62
N ARG A 45 10.80 0.72 14.71
CA ARG A 45 12.06 0.80 13.98
C ARG A 45 12.03 0.05 12.66
N TYR A 46 12.48 0.74 11.61
CA TYR A 46 12.66 0.20 10.25
C TYR A 46 14.08 0.43 9.80
N VAL A 47 14.72 -0.57 9.22
CA VAL A 47 16.00 -0.37 8.54
C VAL A 47 15.75 -0.01 7.08
N PHE A 48 16.62 0.82 6.51
CA PHE A 48 16.46 1.24 5.13
C PHE A 48 17.78 1.22 4.34
N THR A 49 17.63 1.05 3.05
CA THR A 49 18.67 1.25 2.05
C THR A 49 18.20 2.29 1.04
N GLY A 50 19.14 3.07 0.49
CA GLY A 50 18.81 4.07 -0.51
C GLY A 50 19.90 4.21 -1.56
N GLN A 51 19.44 4.42 -2.80
CA GLN A 51 20.28 4.61 -3.97
C GLN A 51 19.81 5.84 -4.77
N GLY A 52 20.75 6.46 -5.45
CA GLY A 52 20.50 7.61 -6.30
C GLY A 52 21.79 8.35 -6.61
N ILE A 53 21.79 9.67 -6.43
CA ILE A 53 23.03 10.47 -6.50
C ILE A 53 24.01 10.03 -5.40
N ASN A 54 23.47 9.61 -4.26
CA ASN A 54 24.20 9.13 -3.10
C ASN A 54 23.71 7.75 -2.69
N LEU A 55 24.55 7.02 -1.95
CA LEU A 55 24.15 5.77 -1.28
C LEU A 55 23.83 6.07 0.18
N HIS A 56 22.82 5.39 0.72
CA HIS A 56 22.36 5.58 2.08
C HIS A 56 21.99 4.25 2.73
N TYR A 57 22.41 4.07 3.97
CA TYR A 57 21.97 3.00 4.87
C TYR A 57 21.61 3.61 6.22
N GLY A 58 20.53 3.17 6.81
CA GLY A 58 20.13 3.72 8.09
C GLY A 58 18.90 3.05 8.69
N ALA A 59 18.35 3.73 9.68
CA ALA A 59 17.10 3.34 10.30
C ALA A 59 16.21 4.56 10.54
N PHE A 60 14.91 4.35 10.39
CA PHE A 60 13.85 5.24 10.82
C PHE A 60 13.18 4.67 12.07
N ASP A 61 12.84 5.52 12.99
CA ASP A 61 12.00 5.23 14.15
C ASP A 61 10.73 6.05 14.00
N PHE A 62 9.65 5.41 13.48
CA PHE A 62 8.34 6.03 13.27
C PHE A 62 7.52 6.05 14.55
N ASP A 63 6.81 7.16 14.82
CA ASP A 63 5.99 7.35 16.02
C ASP A 63 4.54 6.87 15.89
N GLY A 64 4.11 6.48 14.67
CA GLY A 64 2.72 6.10 14.40
C GLY A 64 1.74 7.27 14.30
N ALA A 65 2.22 8.50 14.42
CA ALA A 65 1.42 9.72 14.45
C ALA A 65 1.78 10.73 13.34
N GLY A 66 2.67 10.35 12.42
CA GLY A 66 3.09 11.19 11.31
C GLY A 66 4.48 11.81 11.49
N GLY A 67 5.20 11.49 12.53
CA GLY A 67 6.57 11.91 12.78
C GLY A 67 7.55 10.74 12.76
N PHE A 68 8.80 11.02 12.49
CA PHE A 68 9.89 10.05 12.61
C PHE A 68 11.21 10.73 12.96
N SER A 69 12.10 9.94 13.54
CA SER A 69 13.51 10.25 13.72
C SER A 69 14.36 9.10 13.19
N GLY A 70 15.66 9.28 13.13
CA GLY A 70 16.53 8.21 12.70
C GLY A 70 17.99 8.59 12.57
N LYS A 71 18.75 7.68 11.98
CA LYS A 71 20.17 7.90 11.65
C LYS A 71 20.50 7.23 10.33
N GLN A 72 21.39 7.83 9.56
CA GLN A 72 21.93 7.22 8.35
C GLN A 72 23.45 7.38 8.26
N THR A 73 24.07 6.48 7.53
CA THR A 73 25.39 6.67 6.95
C THR A 73 25.21 6.81 5.45
N SER A 74 25.78 7.84 4.86
CA SER A 74 25.69 8.12 3.44
C SER A 74 27.04 8.28 2.79
N LEU A 75 27.17 7.82 1.55
CA LEU A 75 28.32 8.08 0.69
C LEU A 75 27.92 9.16 -0.32
N ARG A 76 28.58 10.33 -0.22
CA ARG A 76 28.33 11.50 -1.07
C ARG A 76 29.66 11.96 -1.67
N ASN A 77 29.76 12.01 -2.99
CA ASN A 77 30.99 12.47 -3.67
C ASN A 77 32.27 11.81 -3.11
N LYS A 78 32.24 10.49 -2.86
CA LYS A 78 33.34 9.70 -2.26
C LYS A 78 33.64 10.02 -0.79
N ILE A 79 32.83 10.85 -0.13
CA ILE A 79 32.95 11.15 1.30
C ILE A 79 31.86 10.39 2.05
N THR A 80 32.26 9.66 3.09
CA THR A 80 31.34 8.96 3.97
C THR A 80 30.93 9.86 5.12
N MET A 81 29.63 10.15 5.22
CA MET A 81 28.99 10.84 6.32
C MET A 81 28.41 9.82 7.29
N GLN A 82 29.03 9.65 8.45
CA GLN A 82 28.65 8.58 9.39
C GLN A 82 27.60 9.05 10.39
N ARG A 83 26.54 8.22 10.58
CA ARG A 83 25.53 8.38 11.64
C ARG A 83 24.86 9.74 11.70
N GLU A 84 24.68 10.36 10.54
CA GLU A 84 23.95 11.62 10.40
C GLU A 84 22.53 11.45 10.98
N ALA A 85 22.13 12.38 11.83
CA ALA A 85 20.77 12.37 12.40
C ALA A 85 19.77 12.76 11.30
N LEU A 86 18.60 12.10 11.34
CA LEU A 86 17.46 12.35 10.47
C LEU A 86 16.24 12.65 11.32
N SER A 87 15.36 13.48 10.81
CA SER A 87 14.01 13.66 11.34
C SER A 87 13.06 14.04 10.22
N GLY A 88 11.78 14.06 10.51
CA GLY A 88 10.81 14.53 9.53
C GLY A 88 9.39 14.13 9.86
N THR A 89 8.54 14.33 8.87
CA THR A 89 7.11 14.01 8.93
C THR A 89 6.70 13.12 7.78
N TYR A 90 5.59 12.40 7.94
CA TYR A 90 4.98 11.60 6.88
C TYR A 90 3.46 11.65 6.95
N THR A 91 2.84 11.39 5.83
CA THR A 91 1.41 11.09 5.72
C THR A 91 1.23 9.70 5.12
N LEU A 92 0.12 9.05 5.41
CA LEU A 92 -0.25 7.80 4.78
C LEU A 92 -1.76 7.79 4.56
N ASP A 93 -2.16 7.67 3.30
CA ASP A 93 -3.53 7.61 2.86
C ASP A 93 -4.10 6.19 2.96
N ALA A 94 -5.42 6.05 2.85
CA ALA A 94 -6.12 4.78 3.03
C ALA A 94 -5.69 3.67 2.05
N ASP A 95 -5.13 4.03 0.90
CA ASP A 95 -4.60 3.11 -0.12
C ASP A 95 -3.13 2.71 0.11
N CYS A 96 -2.55 3.11 1.27
CA CYS A 96 -1.15 2.87 1.64
C CYS A 96 -0.12 3.62 0.79
N THR A 97 -0.53 4.67 0.12
CA THR A 97 0.37 5.66 -0.46
C THR A 97 0.48 6.89 0.45
N GLY A 98 1.48 7.71 0.26
CA GLY A 98 1.63 8.91 1.07
C GLY A 98 2.85 9.72 0.73
N THR A 99 3.19 10.67 1.58
CA THR A 99 4.34 11.54 1.41
C THR A 99 5.24 11.51 2.64
N MET A 100 6.51 11.81 2.44
CA MET A 100 7.47 11.99 3.52
C MET A 100 8.34 13.21 3.26
N THR A 101 8.51 14.04 4.27
CA THR A 101 9.50 15.12 4.29
C THR A 101 10.61 14.72 5.24
N LEU A 102 11.80 14.59 4.73
CA LEU A 102 12.99 14.17 5.48
C LEU A 102 13.96 15.33 5.60
N GLU A 103 14.40 15.57 6.80
CA GLU A 103 15.44 16.54 7.12
C GLU A 103 16.69 15.82 7.61
N GLY A 104 17.80 16.06 6.93
CA GLY A 104 19.10 15.57 7.32
C GLY A 104 19.96 16.70 7.87
N GLN A 105 20.68 16.44 8.92
CA GLN A 105 21.55 17.43 9.60
C GLN A 105 22.55 18.09 8.63
N LEU A 106 22.99 17.36 7.62
CA LEU A 106 24.02 17.80 6.66
C LEU A 106 23.50 17.82 5.21
N GLY A 107 22.28 17.47 4.96
CA GLY A 107 21.75 17.28 3.59
C GLY A 107 20.53 18.11 3.22
N GLY A 108 20.04 18.95 4.13
CA GLY A 108 18.84 19.75 3.90
C GLY A 108 17.55 18.90 3.85
N THR A 109 16.49 19.51 3.31
CA THR A 109 15.15 18.91 3.22
C THR A 109 15.01 18.09 1.93
N ALA A 110 14.35 16.96 2.01
CA ALA A 110 14.05 16.09 0.88
C ALA A 110 12.60 15.62 0.94
N HIS A 111 11.90 15.67 -0.19
CA HIS A 111 10.51 15.25 -0.32
C HIS A 111 10.42 13.93 -1.08
N TRP A 112 9.49 13.08 -0.66
CA TRP A 112 9.36 11.72 -1.14
C TRP A 112 7.89 11.33 -1.28
N ASP A 113 7.57 10.59 -2.34
CA ASP A 113 6.37 9.76 -2.40
C ASP A 113 6.67 8.40 -1.80
N VAL A 114 5.72 7.89 -1.00
CA VAL A 114 5.88 6.68 -0.20
C VAL A 114 4.80 5.67 -0.54
N PHE A 115 5.18 4.41 -0.65
CA PHE A 115 4.33 3.26 -0.89
C PHE A 115 4.61 2.21 0.17
N VAL A 116 3.61 1.83 0.95
CA VAL A 116 3.75 0.92 2.09
C VAL A 116 2.93 -0.35 1.84
N THR A 117 3.41 -1.50 2.30
CA THR A 117 2.60 -2.72 2.31
C THR A 117 1.44 -2.58 3.29
N SER A 118 0.32 -3.26 3.02
CA SER A 118 -0.91 -3.16 3.83
C SER A 118 -0.72 -3.53 5.30
N ASP A 119 0.28 -4.36 5.60
CA ASP A 119 0.67 -4.72 6.97
C ASP A 119 1.59 -3.68 7.63
N GLY A 120 2.01 -2.65 6.91
CA GLY A 120 2.91 -1.61 7.39
C GLY A 120 4.38 -2.00 7.52
N LYS A 121 4.74 -3.25 7.25
CA LYS A 121 6.09 -3.76 7.56
C LYS A 121 7.17 -3.39 6.57
N LYS A 122 6.79 -3.04 5.34
CA LYS A 122 7.71 -2.69 4.27
C LYS A 122 7.22 -1.48 3.51
N GLY A 123 8.16 -0.70 3.00
CA GLY A 123 7.83 0.40 2.13
C GLY A 123 8.94 0.73 1.14
N ARG A 124 8.53 1.50 0.14
CA ARG A 124 9.42 2.07 -0.87
C ARG A 124 9.12 3.54 -1.02
N MET A 125 10.11 4.31 -1.33
CA MET A 125 9.93 5.74 -1.55
C MET A 125 10.81 6.23 -2.69
N ILE A 126 10.30 7.22 -3.40
CA ILE A 126 11.01 7.88 -4.49
C ILE A 126 11.07 9.38 -4.23
N ARG A 127 12.23 9.98 -4.49
CA ARG A 127 12.44 11.40 -4.29
C ARG A 127 11.71 12.22 -5.37
N THR A 128 10.99 13.25 -4.93
CA THR A 128 10.14 14.10 -5.79
C THR A 128 10.71 15.49 -6.05
N ASP A 129 11.79 15.88 -5.37
CA ASP A 129 12.44 17.17 -5.61
C ASP A 129 13.03 17.25 -7.03
N ALA A 130 12.77 18.36 -7.72
CA ALA A 130 13.25 18.58 -9.08
C ALA A 130 14.79 18.48 -9.19
N GLY A 131 15.26 17.85 -10.27
CA GLY A 131 16.71 17.70 -10.52
C GLY A 131 17.42 16.70 -9.63
N THR A 132 16.70 15.96 -8.78
CA THR A 132 17.26 14.95 -7.89
C THR A 132 16.86 13.54 -8.33
N ARG A 133 17.62 12.54 -7.88
CA ARG A 133 17.30 11.12 -8.05
C ARG A 133 17.53 10.41 -6.74
N GLY A 134 16.61 9.58 -6.36
CA GLY A 134 16.76 8.73 -5.18
C GLY A 134 15.57 7.80 -5.00
N VAL A 135 15.89 6.57 -4.65
CA VAL A 135 14.91 5.59 -4.19
C VAL A 135 15.40 5.02 -2.87
N ARG A 136 14.48 4.67 -2.01
CA ARG A 136 14.77 3.93 -0.77
C ARG A 136 13.78 2.81 -0.60
N THR A 137 14.25 1.75 0.05
CA THR A 137 13.40 0.69 0.58
C THR A 137 13.60 0.62 2.07
N PHE A 138 12.54 0.39 2.82
CA PHE A 138 12.59 0.23 4.27
C PHE A 138 11.73 -0.94 4.73
N GLU A 139 12.15 -1.60 5.80
CA GLU A 139 11.45 -2.74 6.40
C GLU A 139 11.69 -2.82 7.91
N GLN A 140 10.66 -3.34 8.60
CA GLN A 140 10.65 -3.57 10.04
C GLN A 140 11.28 -4.92 10.39
#